data_fb49e589a590d12067d4633c66f5953c
#
_entry.id   fb49e589a590d12067d4633c66f5953c
#
_cell.length_a   1.000
_cell.length_b   1.000
_cell.length_c   1.000
_cell.angle_alpha   90.00
_cell.angle_beta   90.00
_cell.angle_gamma   90.00
#
_symmetry.space_group_name_H-M   'P 1'
#
loop_
_entity.id
_entity.type
_entity.pdbx_description
1 polymer ?
#
loop_
_entity_poly.entity_id
_entity_poly.type
_entity_poly.pdbx_seq_one_letter_code
_entity_poly.pdbx_strand_id
1 'polypeptide(L)'
;KIISEETSANKDNKNLQDFWLIDPIDGTNDYIHGKEEFTINAALIINKKPIAGIINAPDKRRLFYSFGPSNSFEINNGSKKKLTCKKRSKDNEINAVSYSNNLKPEIAAIHKKYNITNYTKMKSSLKFCVIASGEFDFYAAEPRASEWDIAAGHAILEHAGGIITDFDGNNINYGKKEFKNPS
;
A
#
# COMPACT_ATOMS: atom_id res chain seq x y z
N LYS A 1 -18.68 2.96 -9.93
CA LYS A 1 -19.20 3.09 -8.55
C LYS A 1 -18.08 3.58 -7.62
N ILE A 2 -18.41 4.34 -6.58
CA ILE A 2 -17.44 4.77 -5.55
C ILE A 2 -17.74 4.02 -4.26
N ILE A 3 -16.70 3.45 -3.67
CA ILE A 3 -16.69 2.81 -2.35
C ILE A 3 -15.66 3.54 -1.50
N SER A 4 -16.07 4.07 -0.37
CA SER A 4 -15.19 4.78 0.56
C SER A 4 -15.32 4.16 1.94
N GLU A 5 -14.28 4.25 2.76
CA GLU A 5 -14.30 3.85 4.16
C GLU A 5 -15.54 4.41 4.87
N GLU A 6 -15.77 5.72 4.77
CA GLU A 6 -16.86 6.44 5.43
C GLU A 6 -18.27 6.02 4.98
N THR A 7 -18.39 5.37 3.83
CA THR A 7 -19.69 5.02 3.24
C THR A 7 -19.87 3.53 2.99
N SER A 8 -18.95 2.68 3.46
CA SER A 8 -18.92 1.25 3.16
C SER A 8 -19.98 0.41 3.91
N ALA A 9 -20.47 0.90 5.05
CA ALA A 9 -21.32 0.13 5.98
C ALA A 9 -22.65 -0.41 5.38
N ASN A 10 -23.13 0.15 4.27
CA ASN A 10 -24.43 -0.17 3.67
C ASN A 10 -24.36 -0.60 2.20
N LYS A 11 -23.21 -1.05 1.70
CA LYS A 11 -23.07 -1.33 0.27
C LYS A 11 -23.10 -2.83 -0.03
N ASP A 12 -24.10 -3.22 -0.81
CA ASP A 12 -24.15 -4.54 -1.44
C ASP A 12 -23.01 -4.66 -2.46
N ASN A 13 -22.08 -5.57 -2.19
CA ASN A 13 -20.87 -5.82 -2.99
C ASN A 13 -21.12 -6.84 -4.11
N LYS A 14 -22.38 -7.31 -4.28
CA LYS A 14 -22.70 -8.26 -5.31
C LYS A 14 -22.41 -7.67 -6.69
N ASN A 15 -21.54 -8.33 -7.45
CA ASN A 15 -21.22 -8.02 -8.85
C ASN A 15 -20.45 -6.68 -9.10
N LEU A 16 -19.59 -6.24 -8.18
CA LEU A 16 -18.69 -5.12 -8.45
C LEU A 16 -17.60 -5.57 -9.43
N GLN A 17 -17.60 -5.00 -10.65
CA GLN A 17 -16.54 -5.20 -11.64
C GLN A 17 -15.61 -4.00 -11.69
N ASP A 18 -16.19 -2.79 -11.85
CA ASP A 18 -15.45 -1.55 -11.99
C ASP A 18 -15.90 -0.56 -10.92
N PHE A 19 -14.97 -0.14 -10.07
CA PHE A 19 -15.27 0.77 -8.96
C PHE A 19 -14.02 1.48 -8.46
N TRP A 20 -14.24 2.61 -7.81
CA TRP A 20 -13.22 3.32 -7.04
C TRP A 20 -13.26 2.87 -5.59
N LEU A 21 -12.07 2.61 -5.03
CA LEU A 21 -11.85 2.48 -3.59
C LEU A 21 -11.18 3.77 -3.11
N ILE A 22 -11.75 4.39 -2.08
CA ILE A 22 -11.25 5.65 -1.53
C ILE A 22 -11.13 5.52 -0.01
N ASP A 23 -9.96 5.86 0.50
CA ASP A 23 -9.74 6.15 1.90
C ASP A 23 -9.42 7.65 2.02
N PRO A 24 -10.36 8.44 2.55
CA PRO A 24 -10.17 9.88 2.67
C PRO A 24 -9.06 10.28 3.64
N ILE A 25 -8.80 9.47 4.67
CA ILE A 25 -7.74 9.71 5.66
C ILE A 25 -7.26 8.37 6.24
N ASP A 26 -6.33 7.70 5.57
CA ASP A 26 -5.60 6.56 6.14
C ASP A 26 -4.62 7.04 7.22
N GLY A 27 -4.80 6.54 8.43
CA GLY A 27 -4.06 7.01 9.61
C GLY A 27 -4.82 8.09 10.39
N THR A 28 -6.15 8.02 10.47
CA THR A 28 -7.04 8.96 11.18
C THR A 28 -6.56 9.28 12.60
N ASN A 29 -6.07 8.28 13.35
CA ASN A 29 -5.55 8.51 14.70
C ASN A 29 -4.32 9.43 14.71
N ASP A 30 -3.43 9.32 13.72
CA ASP A 30 -2.27 10.20 13.63
C ASP A 30 -2.66 11.60 13.14
N TYR A 31 -3.62 11.69 12.23
CA TYR A 31 -4.20 12.96 11.79
C TYR A 31 -4.83 13.75 12.95
N ILE A 32 -5.68 13.12 13.78
CA ILE A 32 -6.32 13.77 14.94
C ILE A 32 -5.29 14.26 15.96
N HIS A 33 -4.16 13.58 16.08
CA HIS A 33 -3.10 13.96 17.03
C HIS A 33 -2.01 14.86 16.40
N GLY A 34 -2.27 15.43 15.22
CA GLY A 34 -1.34 16.35 14.56
C GLY A 34 -0.01 15.71 14.14
N LYS A 35 0.00 14.40 13.85
CA LYS A 35 1.17 13.68 13.35
C LYS A 35 1.15 13.63 11.83
N GLU A 36 2.33 13.70 11.23
CA GLU A 36 2.53 13.76 9.79
C GLU A 36 2.41 12.41 9.05
N GLU A 37 1.89 11.37 9.70
CA GLU A 37 1.84 10.01 9.16
C GLU A 37 0.42 9.60 8.72
N PHE A 38 -0.22 10.43 7.91
CA PHE A 38 -1.50 10.09 7.27
C PHE A 38 -1.42 10.26 5.76
N THR A 39 -2.30 9.57 5.05
CA THR A 39 -2.39 9.65 3.59
C THR A 39 -3.84 9.70 3.13
N ILE A 40 -4.06 10.21 1.91
CA ILE A 40 -5.32 10.19 1.19
C ILE A 40 -5.14 9.23 0.03
N ASN A 41 -6.00 8.22 -0.08
CA ASN A 41 -5.84 7.14 -1.03
C ASN A 41 -7.03 7.03 -1.97
N ALA A 42 -6.76 6.80 -3.26
CA ALA A 42 -7.78 6.45 -4.25
C ALA A 42 -7.23 5.42 -5.23
N ALA A 43 -8.00 4.37 -5.51
CA ALA A 43 -7.66 3.33 -6.48
C ALA A 43 -8.83 3.04 -7.42
N LEU A 44 -8.53 2.88 -8.70
CA LEU A 44 -9.48 2.37 -9.68
C LEU A 44 -9.29 0.85 -9.83
N ILE A 45 -10.36 0.13 -9.53
CA ILE A 45 -10.42 -1.32 -9.66
C ILE A 45 -11.20 -1.66 -10.94
N ILE A 46 -10.59 -2.48 -11.81
CA ILE A 46 -11.23 -3.07 -12.98
C ILE A 46 -10.99 -4.57 -12.98
N ASN A 47 -12.05 -5.35 -13.16
CA ASN A 47 -11.97 -6.80 -13.14
C ASN A 47 -11.21 -7.33 -11.91
N LYS A 48 -11.52 -6.80 -10.73
CA LYS A 48 -10.91 -7.15 -9.43
C LYS A 48 -9.42 -6.83 -9.28
N LYS A 49 -8.82 -6.04 -10.18
CA LYS A 49 -7.41 -5.63 -10.14
C LYS A 49 -7.27 -4.12 -10.02
N PRO A 50 -6.31 -3.62 -9.26
CA PRO A 50 -6.06 -2.18 -9.16
C PRO A 50 -5.27 -1.73 -10.39
N ILE A 51 -5.88 -0.95 -11.28
CA ILE A 51 -5.27 -0.49 -12.53
C ILE A 51 -4.76 0.95 -12.48
N ALA A 52 -5.16 1.71 -11.49
CA ALA A 52 -4.63 3.04 -11.20
C ALA A 52 -4.69 3.29 -9.70
N GLY A 53 -3.75 4.06 -9.19
CA GLY A 53 -3.69 4.43 -7.78
C GLY A 53 -3.14 5.85 -7.58
N ILE A 54 -3.63 6.51 -6.55
CA ILE A 54 -3.14 7.80 -6.07
C ILE A 54 -3.02 7.72 -4.56
N ILE A 55 -1.86 8.11 -4.03
CA ILE A 55 -1.61 8.31 -2.60
C ILE A 55 -0.99 9.69 -2.41
N ASN A 56 -1.67 10.53 -1.67
CA ASN A 56 -1.16 11.82 -1.26
C ASN A 56 -0.77 11.78 0.24
N ALA A 57 0.45 12.15 0.56
CA ALA A 57 0.96 12.38 1.91
C ALA A 57 1.16 13.90 2.10
N PRO A 58 0.14 14.66 2.52
CA PRO A 58 0.14 16.12 2.45
C PRO A 58 1.28 16.75 3.26
N ASP A 59 1.44 16.34 4.51
CA ASP A 59 2.44 16.90 5.43
C ASP A 59 3.88 16.59 5.00
N LYS A 60 4.07 15.52 4.23
CA LYS A 60 5.36 15.18 3.62
C LYS A 60 5.56 15.81 2.24
N ARG A 61 4.55 16.52 1.71
CA ARG A 61 4.53 17.11 0.36
C ARG A 61 4.87 16.13 -0.73
N ARG A 62 4.44 14.87 -0.56
CA ARG A 62 4.67 13.76 -1.48
C ARG A 62 3.35 13.28 -2.06
N LEU A 63 3.24 13.25 -3.37
CA LEU A 63 2.12 12.67 -4.11
C LEU A 63 2.65 11.53 -4.99
N PHE A 64 2.04 10.37 -4.85
CA PHE A 64 2.35 9.19 -5.64
C PHE A 64 1.15 8.80 -6.49
N TYR A 65 1.38 8.40 -7.74
CA TYR A 65 0.30 7.93 -8.59
C TYR A 65 0.78 6.98 -9.67
N SER A 66 -0.13 6.15 -10.16
CA SER A 66 0.13 5.21 -11.26
C SER A 66 -1.11 5.00 -12.11
N PHE A 67 -0.90 4.63 -13.38
CA PHE A 67 -1.96 4.38 -14.37
C PHE A 67 -1.58 3.30 -15.39
N GLY A 68 -0.99 2.21 -14.94
CA GLY A 68 -0.61 1.05 -15.74
C GLY A 68 0.86 0.68 -15.60
N PRO A 69 1.26 -0.50 -16.11
CA PRO A 69 2.62 -1.02 -15.98
C PRO A 69 3.69 -0.03 -16.42
N SER A 70 4.74 0.14 -15.62
CA SER A 70 5.83 1.08 -15.83
C SER A 70 5.43 2.57 -15.84
N ASN A 71 4.19 2.90 -15.44
CA ASN A 71 3.70 4.27 -15.30
C ASN A 71 3.37 4.57 -13.83
N SER A 72 4.38 4.54 -12.99
CA SER A 72 4.32 4.92 -11.59
C SER A 72 5.24 6.11 -11.33
N PHE A 73 4.75 7.12 -10.60
CA PHE A 73 5.42 8.40 -10.44
C PHE A 73 5.25 8.95 -9.02
N GLU A 74 6.23 9.75 -8.62
CA GLU A 74 6.18 10.60 -7.43
C GLU A 74 6.28 12.07 -7.85
N ILE A 75 5.52 12.93 -7.19
CA ILE A 75 5.77 14.37 -7.14
C ILE A 75 6.18 14.70 -5.71
N ASN A 76 7.39 15.21 -5.55
CA ASN A 76 7.96 15.59 -4.27
C ASN A 76 8.43 17.06 -4.35
N ASN A 77 7.83 17.91 -3.53
CA ASN A 77 8.09 19.36 -3.57
C ASN A 77 8.03 19.95 -5.00
N GLY A 78 7.06 19.50 -5.81
CA GLY A 78 6.86 19.96 -7.19
C GLY A 78 7.75 19.27 -8.24
N SER A 79 8.73 18.47 -7.84
CA SER A 79 9.58 17.70 -8.75
C SER A 79 8.97 16.35 -9.06
N LYS A 80 8.81 16.01 -10.33
CA LYS A 80 8.28 14.71 -10.79
C LYS A 80 9.40 13.72 -11.04
N LYS A 81 9.25 12.50 -10.46
CA LYS A 81 10.16 11.36 -10.66
C LYS A 81 9.37 10.13 -11.05
N LYS A 82 9.89 9.35 -12.01
CA LYS A 82 9.38 8.01 -12.32
C LYS A 82 9.84 7.05 -11.23
N LEU A 83 8.92 6.18 -10.75
CA LEU A 83 9.22 5.18 -9.76
C LEU A 83 9.67 3.87 -10.41
N THR A 84 10.62 3.22 -9.77
CA THR A 84 11.07 1.88 -10.13
C THR A 84 11.56 1.21 -8.84
N CYS A 85 11.00 0.05 -8.51
CA CYS A 85 11.45 -0.74 -7.38
C CYS A 85 12.93 -1.11 -7.55
N LYS A 86 13.64 -1.12 -6.45
CA LYS A 86 15.06 -1.46 -6.44
C LYS A 86 15.25 -2.93 -6.83
N LYS A 87 16.08 -3.19 -7.84
CA LYS A 87 16.55 -4.54 -8.13
C LYS A 87 17.59 -4.93 -7.09
N ARG A 88 17.36 -6.05 -6.40
CA ARG A 88 18.30 -6.56 -5.39
C ARG A 88 19.18 -7.68 -5.94
N SER A 89 20.45 -7.69 -5.52
CA SER A 89 21.28 -8.90 -5.55
C SER A 89 21.03 -9.71 -4.27
N LYS A 90 21.33 -11.02 -4.30
CA LYS A 90 21.11 -11.92 -3.15
C LYS A 90 21.87 -11.52 -1.89
N ASP A 91 22.98 -10.80 -2.07
CA ASP A 91 23.92 -10.44 -0.99
C ASP A 91 23.59 -9.09 -0.33
N ASN A 92 22.58 -8.36 -0.83
CA ASN A 92 22.24 -7.06 -0.26
C ASN A 92 21.33 -7.22 0.97
N GLU A 93 21.59 -6.44 2.00
CA GLU A 93 20.76 -6.32 3.18
C GLU A 93 19.34 -5.81 2.82
N ILE A 94 18.29 -6.40 3.43
CA ILE A 94 16.91 -5.98 3.20
C ILE A 94 16.56 -4.83 4.14
N ASN A 95 16.25 -3.66 3.57
CA ASN A 95 15.68 -2.55 4.30
C ASN A 95 14.15 -2.70 4.33
N ALA A 96 13.60 -3.01 5.50
CA ALA A 96 12.17 -3.23 5.66
C ALA A 96 11.47 -2.03 6.29
N VAL A 97 10.18 -1.90 6.01
CA VAL A 97 9.25 -1.10 6.81
C VAL A 97 8.31 -2.02 7.57
N SER A 98 7.84 -1.55 8.73
CA SER A 98 6.84 -2.25 9.53
C SER A 98 5.85 -1.25 10.12
N TYR A 99 4.62 -1.68 10.35
CA TYR A 99 3.61 -0.86 11.03
C TYR A 99 3.94 -0.61 12.51
N SER A 100 4.62 -1.54 13.16
CA SER A 100 4.91 -1.53 14.60
C SER A 100 6.37 -1.83 14.88
N ASN A 101 6.90 -1.26 15.95
CA ASN A 101 8.20 -1.67 16.49
C ASN A 101 8.14 -3.05 17.16
N ASN A 102 6.94 -3.49 17.58
CA ASN A 102 6.71 -4.81 18.15
C ASN A 102 6.08 -5.70 17.08
N LEU A 103 6.89 -6.51 16.42
CA LEU A 103 6.44 -7.43 15.40
C LEU A 103 5.60 -8.56 16.03
N LYS A 104 4.50 -8.91 15.38
CA LYS A 104 3.78 -10.14 15.72
C LYS A 104 4.61 -11.38 15.36
N PRO A 105 4.38 -12.53 16.02
CA PRO A 105 5.19 -13.73 15.81
C PRO A 105 5.31 -14.15 14.35
N GLU A 106 4.22 -14.07 13.58
CA GLU A 106 4.20 -14.43 12.16
C GLU A 106 5.11 -13.52 11.34
N ILE A 107 5.05 -12.21 11.59
CA ILE A 107 5.89 -11.22 10.89
C ILE A 107 7.36 -11.35 11.31
N ALA A 108 7.61 -11.60 12.60
CA ALA A 108 8.96 -11.84 13.10
C ALA A 108 9.58 -13.11 12.47
N ALA A 109 8.77 -14.16 12.27
CA ALA A 109 9.23 -15.38 11.58
C ALA A 109 9.61 -15.10 10.12
N ILE A 110 8.85 -14.26 9.42
CA ILE A 110 9.18 -13.83 8.05
C ILE A 110 10.48 -13.01 8.04
N HIS A 111 10.62 -12.05 8.95
CA HIS A 111 11.86 -11.27 9.08
C HIS A 111 13.07 -12.19 9.30
N LYS A 112 12.94 -13.17 10.22
CA LYS A 112 13.99 -14.16 10.46
C LYS A 112 14.31 -15.00 9.21
N LYS A 113 13.28 -15.45 8.47
CA LYS A 113 13.44 -16.27 7.25
C LYS A 113 14.25 -15.52 6.17
N TYR A 114 14.08 -14.22 6.06
CA TYR A 114 14.75 -13.38 5.07
C TYR A 114 15.96 -12.60 5.61
N ASN A 115 16.43 -12.92 6.83
CA ASN A 115 17.53 -12.25 7.52
C ASN A 115 17.36 -10.71 7.62
N ILE A 116 16.12 -10.27 7.86
CA ILE A 116 15.80 -8.85 8.06
C ILE A 116 16.11 -8.49 9.50
N THR A 117 17.19 -7.77 9.73
CA THR A 117 17.64 -7.35 11.07
C THR A 117 17.18 -5.94 11.43
N ASN A 118 16.99 -5.09 10.42
CA ASN A 118 16.61 -3.69 10.60
C ASN A 118 15.30 -3.39 9.87
N TYR A 119 14.45 -2.63 10.52
CA TYR A 119 13.23 -2.12 9.90
C TYR A 119 12.84 -0.77 10.51
N THR A 120 12.23 0.07 9.69
CA THR A 120 11.72 1.38 10.08
C THR A 120 10.22 1.29 10.32
N LYS A 121 9.75 1.80 11.45
CA LYS A 121 8.32 1.95 11.70
C LYS A 121 7.76 3.03 10.78
N MET A 122 6.68 2.69 10.08
CA MET A 122 5.93 3.60 9.22
C MET A 122 4.45 3.21 9.23
N LYS A 123 3.60 4.19 9.40
CA LYS A 123 2.15 4.02 9.33
C LYS A 123 1.61 4.39 7.95
N SER A 124 0.31 4.36 7.78
CA SER A 124 -0.41 4.67 6.54
C SER A 124 0.05 3.87 5.31
N SER A 125 -0.57 4.14 4.19
CA SER A 125 -0.26 3.54 2.88
C SER A 125 1.06 4.02 2.28
N LEU A 126 1.74 4.98 2.90
CA LEU A 126 3.05 5.45 2.46
C LEU A 126 4.10 4.33 2.38
N LYS A 127 3.92 3.24 3.15
CA LYS A 127 4.76 2.04 3.10
C LYS A 127 4.93 1.46 1.68
N PHE A 128 3.86 1.41 0.92
CA PHE A 128 3.90 0.93 -0.47
C PHE A 128 4.68 1.87 -1.38
N CYS A 129 4.54 3.18 -1.14
CA CYS A 129 5.18 4.22 -1.93
C CYS A 129 6.70 4.24 -1.76
N VAL A 130 7.20 4.09 -0.53
CA VAL A 130 8.65 4.07 -0.27
C VAL A 130 9.33 2.80 -0.78
N ILE A 131 8.60 1.69 -0.93
CA ILE A 131 9.10 0.51 -1.63
C ILE A 131 9.08 0.75 -3.15
N ALA A 132 8.02 1.33 -3.68
CA ALA A 132 7.92 1.66 -5.09
C ALA A 132 9.00 2.66 -5.56
N SER A 133 9.45 3.56 -4.67
CA SER A 133 10.52 4.52 -4.94
C SER A 133 11.93 3.93 -4.79
N GLY A 134 12.05 2.71 -4.26
CA GLY A 134 13.33 2.06 -3.97
C GLY A 134 14.04 2.54 -2.70
N GLU A 135 13.34 3.30 -1.84
CA GLU A 135 13.85 3.70 -0.52
C GLU A 135 13.92 2.51 0.44
N PHE A 136 12.94 1.61 0.33
CA PHE A 136 12.85 0.36 1.09
C PHE A 136 12.62 -0.81 0.14
N ASP A 137 12.80 -2.03 0.68
CA ASP A 137 12.77 -3.25 -0.11
C ASP A 137 11.57 -4.16 0.25
N PHE A 138 11.03 -4.06 1.47
CA PHE A 138 10.12 -5.08 1.98
C PHE A 138 9.13 -4.54 3.02
N TYR A 139 7.92 -5.08 2.97
CA TYR A 139 6.89 -4.92 4.00
C TYR A 139 6.09 -6.21 4.12
N ALA A 140 5.83 -6.65 5.34
CA ALA A 140 4.87 -7.71 5.65
C ALA A 140 3.94 -7.26 6.76
N ALA A 141 2.66 -7.62 6.66
CA ALA A 141 1.65 -7.31 7.64
C ALA A 141 0.67 -8.48 7.82
N GLU A 142 0.16 -8.61 9.01
CA GLU A 142 -1.00 -9.43 9.29
C GLU A 142 -2.26 -8.88 8.62
N PRO A 143 -3.30 -9.72 8.41
CA PRO A 143 -4.56 -9.33 7.77
C PRO A 143 -5.39 -8.45 8.72
N ARG A 144 -5.37 -7.17 8.52
CA ARG A 144 -6.14 -6.21 9.31
C ARG A 144 -6.63 -5.02 8.50
N ALA A 145 -5.97 -4.75 7.38
CA ALA A 145 -6.27 -3.63 6.52
C ALA A 145 -7.50 -3.92 5.64
N SER A 146 -8.32 -2.93 5.42
CA SER A 146 -9.38 -2.98 4.43
C SER A 146 -8.82 -2.81 3.02
N GLU A 147 -9.65 -3.06 2.00
CA GLU A 147 -9.21 -2.95 0.61
C GLU A 147 -8.79 -1.54 0.23
N TRP A 148 -9.46 -0.51 0.76
CA TRP A 148 -9.11 0.90 0.49
C TRP A 148 -7.78 1.34 1.09
N ASP A 149 -7.27 0.65 2.14
CA ASP A 149 -5.96 0.93 2.74
C ASP A 149 -4.81 0.49 1.84
N ILE A 150 -5.03 -0.51 0.97
CA ILE A 150 -3.95 -1.14 0.20
C ILE A 150 -4.06 -0.98 -1.32
N ALA A 151 -5.27 -0.80 -1.87
CA ALA A 151 -5.48 -0.85 -3.31
C ALA A 151 -4.67 0.20 -4.10
N ALA A 152 -4.59 1.43 -3.60
CA ALA A 152 -3.81 2.49 -4.23
C ALA A 152 -2.31 2.18 -4.20
N GLY A 153 -1.81 1.75 -3.04
CA GLY A 153 -0.42 1.33 -2.85
C GLY A 153 -0.06 0.13 -3.71
N HIS A 154 -0.98 -0.84 -3.85
CA HIS A 154 -0.81 -1.99 -4.72
C HIS A 154 -0.59 -1.57 -6.18
N ALA A 155 -1.47 -0.73 -6.75
CA ALA A 155 -1.30 -0.23 -8.10
C ALA A 155 0.05 0.49 -8.29
N ILE A 156 0.42 1.38 -7.37
CA ILE A 156 1.65 2.15 -7.44
C ILE A 156 2.88 1.24 -7.39
N LEU A 157 2.89 0.27 -6.47
CA LEU A 157 4.00 -0.66 -6.29
C LEU A 157 4.14 -1.63 -7.48
N GLU A 158 3.05 -2.26 -7.92
CA GLU A 158 3.06 -3.20 -9.05
C GLU A 158 3.50 -2.50 -10.33
N HIS A 159 3.00 -1.29 -10.60
CA HIS A 159 3.39 -0.52 -11.78
C HIS A 159 4.83 0.04 -11.71
N ALA A 160 5.45 0.05 -10.53
CA ALA A 160 6.87 0.33 -10.34
C ALA A 160 7.76 -0.94 -10.46
N GLY A 161 7.16 -2.11 -10.69
CA GLY A 161 7.87 -3.39 -10.82
C GLY A 161 8.02 -4.17 -9.52
N GLY A 162 7.30 -3.80 -8.46
CA GLY A 162 7.19 -4.56 -7.22
C GLY A 162 6.15 -5.67 -7.30
N ILE A 163 6.02 -6.44 -6.22
CA ILE A 163 5.08 -7.57 -6.11
C ILE A 163 4.33 -7.44 -4.78
N ILE A 164 3.02 -7.68 -4.82
CA ILE A 164 2.18 -7.85 -3.64
C ILE A 164 1.47 -9.20 -3.73
N THR A 165 1.57 -10.00 -2.67
CA THR A 165 0.88 -11.28 -2.54
C THR A 165 0.33 -11.46 -1.13
N ASP A 166 -0.56 -12.42 -0.94
CA ASP A 166 -0.81 -12.99 0.39
C ASP A 166 0.39 -13.86 0.85
N PHE A 167 0.31 -14.44 2.05
CA PHE A 167 1.39 -15.27 2.60
C PHE A 167 1.57 -16.62 1.87
N ASP A 168 0.59 -17.05 1.11
CA ASP A 168 0.64 -18.25 0.27
C ASP A 168 1.20 -17.97 -1.14
N GLY A 169 1.47 -16.70 -1.45
CA GLY A 169 1.98 -16.25 -2.76
C GLY A 169 0.89 -16.00 -3.79
N ASN A 170 -0.38 -15.98 -3.40
CA ASN A 170 -1.48 -15.70 -4.32
C ASN A 170 -1.64 -14.19 -4.56
N ASN A 171 -2.14 -13.83 -5.74
CA ASN A 171 -2.48 -12.46 -6.07
C ASN A 171 -3.65 -11.95 -5.23
N ILE A 172 -3.57 -10.71 -4.78
CA ILE A 172 -4.65 -10.04 -4.06
C ILE A 172 -5.68 -9.52 -5.05
N ASN A 173 -6.94 -9.95 -4.87
CA ASN A 173 -8.10 -9.49 -5.64
C ASN A 173 -8.96 -8.55 -4.79
N TYR A 174 -9.69 -7.65 -5.46
CA TYR A 174 -10.52 -6.63 -4.84
C TYR A 174 -12.02 -6.87 -5.08
N GLY A 175 -12.87 -6.22 -4.28
CA GLY A 175 -14.31 -6.40 -4.30
C GLY A 175 -14.78 -7.59 -3.45
N LYS A 176 -14.01 -7.95 -2.42
CA LYS A 176 -14.36 -9.00 -1.46
C LYS A 176 -15.52 -8.57 -0.55
N LYS A 177 -16.12 -9.56 0.11
CA LYS A 177 -17.15 -9.29 1.12
C LYS A 177 -16.60 -8.35 2.19
N GLU A 178 -17.38 -7.31 2.52
CA GLU A 178 -17.02 -6.28 3.51
C GLU A 178 -15.68 -5.55 3.21
N PHE A 179 -15.13 -5.68 2.01
CA PHE A 179 -13.84 -5.10 1.62
C PHE A 179 -12.67 -5.44 2.55
N LYS A 180 -12.69 -6.62 3.17
CA LYS A 180 -11.63 -7.09 4.04
C LYS A 180 -10.56 -7.86 3.27
N ASN A 181 -9.32 -7.61 3.61
CA ASN A 181 -8.22 -8.38 3.04
C ASN A 181 -8.00 -9.67 3.85
N PRO A 182 -7.72 -10.79 3.16
CA PRO A 182 -7.23 -11.99 3.82
C PRO A 182 -5.82 -11.79 4.35
N SER A 183 -5.39 -12.73 5.13
CA SER A 183 -4.00 -12.87 5.58
C SER A 183 -3.04 -13.07 4.43
#